data_1763f9ccf8afb4653130326ac53bcdc5
#
_entry.id   1763f9ccf8afb4653130326ac53bcdc5
#
_cell.length_a   1.000
_cell.length_b   1.000
_cell.length_c   1.000
_cell.angle_alpha   90.00
_cell.angle_beta   90.00
_cell.angle_gamma   90.00
#
_symmetry.space_group_name_H-M   'P 1'
#
loop_
_entity.id
_entity.type
_entity.pdbx_description
1 polymer ?
#
loop_
_entity_poly.entity_id
_entity_poly.type
_entity_poly.pdbx_seq_one_letter_code
_entity_poly.pdbx_strand_id
1 'polypeptide(L)'
;MGSEMCIRDSAKADVTAMVKQILAQYRVQLENNTWLSPATKQKAMRKLATMQVKMGYPERLFSLYDHLSVDADDDLLTAILKLSAQTQAFWFKQVGQPVDRNQWNMPGHLVNASYDPLKNDITFPAGILQPPYYSLKWTRAENLGGTGATIGHEISHSFDNNGALYDEYGNLHNWWTPADKQAFDQLVKAVSYTHLRAHETSLHL
;
A
#
# COMPACT_ATOMS: atom_id res chain seq x y z
N MET A 1 20.03 19.14 -13.67
CA MET A 1 18.78 18.35 -13.78
C MET A 1 19.00 16.86 -14.08
N GLY A 2 20.06 16.43 -14.77
CA GLY A 2 20.25 15.00 -15.11
C GLY A 2 20.60 14.07 -13.96
N SER A 3 21.39 14.51 -12.96
CA SER A 3 21.88 13.63 -11.88
C SER A 3 20.81 13.27 -10.84
N GLU A 4 19.89 14.18 -10.53
CA GLU A 4 18.84 13.91 -9.55
C GLU A 4 17.76 12.96 -10.07
N MET A 5 17.42 13.02 -11.36
CA MET A 5 16.52 12.04 -12.00
C MET A 5 17.15 10.64 -11.99
N CYS A 6 18.44 10.51 -12.34
CA CYS A 6 19.14 9.23 -12.29
C CYS A 6 19.16 8.60 -10.88
N ILE A 7 19.33 9.41 -9.81
CA ILE A 7 19.30 8.91 -8.43
C ILE A 7 17.91 8.41 -8.06
N ARG A 8 16.86 9.11 -8.46
CA ARG A 8 15.46 8.70 -8.20
C ARG A 8 15.11 7.41 -8.93
N ASP A 9 15.53 7.26 -10.18
CA ASP A 9 15.31 6.04 -10.98
C ASP A 9 16.07 4.85 -10.40
N SER A 10 17.31 5.06 -9.96
CA SER A 10 18.10 4.02 -9.30
C SER A 10 17.50 3.59 -7.97
N ALA A 11 17.00 4.52 -7.15
CA ALA A 11 16.30 4.21 -5.90
C ALA A 11 15.00 3.44 -6.17
N LYS A 12 14.20 3.88 -7.17
CA LYS A 12 12.97 3.19 -7.59
C LYS A 12 13.28 1.75 -8.02
N ALA A 13 14.32 1.55 -8.82
CA ALA A 13 14.72 0.22 -9.28
C ALA A 13 15.18 -0.69 -8.13
N ASP A 14 16.03 -0.18 -7.22
CA ASP A 14 16.53 -0.95 -6.09
C ASP A 14 15.41 -1.33 -5.11
N VAL A 15 14.54 -0.39 -4.75
CA VAL A 15 13.40 -0.67 -3.86
C VAL A 15 12.40 -1.61 -4.54
N THR A 16 12.16 -1.48 -5.85
CA THR A 16 11.32 -2.44 -6.59
C THR A 16 11.92 -3.85 -6.54
N ALA A 17 13.23 -4.00 -6.64
CA ALA A 17 13.89 -5.30 -6.46
C ALA A 17 13.74 -5.83 -5.02
N MET A 18 13.81 -4.94 -4.02
CA MET A 18 13.56 -5.28 -2.62
C MET A 18 12.14 -5.80 -2.40
N VAL A 19 11.13 -5.14 -2.94
CA VAL A 19 9.73 -5.59 -2.88
C VAL A 19 9.56 -6.98 -3.45
N LYS A 20 10.16 -7.25 -4.63
CA LYS A 20 10.10 -8.58 -5.25
C LYS A 20 10.66 -9.68 -4.34
N GLN A 21 11.76 -9.40 -3.63
CA GLN A 21 12.34 -10.35 -2.67
C GLN A 21 11.43 -10.56 -1.45
N ILE A 22 10.83 -9.49 -0.92
CA ILE A 22 9.90 -9.57 0.21
C ILE A 22 8.63 -10.34 -0.19
N LEU A 23 8.06 -10.07 -1.37
CA LEU A 23 6.91 -10.83 -1.90
C LEU A 23 7.24 -12.32 -2.08
N ALA A 24 8.45 -12.65 -2.54
CA ALA A 24 8.91 -14.04 -2.64
C ALA A 24 8.96 -14.72 -1.26
N GLN A 25 9.41 -14.01 -0.21
CA GLN A 25 9.40 -14.51 1.16
C GLN A 25 7.98 -14.67 1.72
N TYR A 26 7.09 -13.73 1.45
CA TYR A 26 5.66 -13.89 1.80
C TYR A 26 5.05 -15.13 1.16
N ARG A 27 5.39 -15.40 -0.10
CA ARG A 27 4.97 -16.62 -0.79
C ARG A 27 5.42 -17.87 -0.05
N VAL A 28 6.70 -17.97 0.30
CA VAL A 28 7.26 -19.11 1.07
C VAL A 28 6.56 -19.24 2.42
N GLN A 29 6.32 -18.14 3.11
CA GLN A 29 5.60 -18.12 4.39
C GLN A 29 4.16 -18.64 4.25
N LEU A 30 3.43 -18.21 3.22
CA LEU A 30 2.08 -18.68 2.95
C LEU A 30 2.04 -20.16 2.56
N GLU A 31 3.00 -20.65 1.76
CA GLU A 31 3.12 -22.06 1.39
C GLU A 31 3.32 -22.93 2.63
N ASN A 32 4.17 -22.51 3.57
CA ASN A 32 4.50 -23.22 4.80
C ASN A 32 3.56 -22.91 5.98
N ASN A 33 2.57 -22.05 5.79
CA ASN A 33 1.61 -21.71 6.85
C ASN A 33 0.83 -22.95 7.29
N THR A 34 0.69 -23.15 8.61
CA THR A 34 0.09 -24.37 9.20
C THR A 34 -1.33 -24.17 9.74
N TRP A 35 -1.76 -22.92 9.92
CA TRP A 35 -3.08 -22.63 10.49
C TRP A 35 -4.14 -22.22 9.47
N LEU A 36 -3.73 -21.76 8.25
CA LEU A 36 -4.67 -21.47 7.17
C LEU A 36 -5.17 -22.76 6.51
N SER A 37 -6.46 -22.82 6.23
CA SER A 37 -7.04 -23.88 5.41
C SER A 37 -6.48 -23.84 3.97
N PRO A 38 -6.46 -24.97 3.24
CA PRO A 38 -5.98 -25.00 1.86
C PRO A 38 -6.70 -24.02 0.95
N ALA A 39 -8.00 -23.82 1.12
CA ALA A 39 -8.81 -22.91 0.32
C ALA A 39 -8.40 -21.45 0.56
N THR A 40 -8.27 -21.02 1.80
CA THR A 40 -7.84 -19.67 2.18
C THR A 40 -6.38 -19.43 1.76
N LYS A 41 -5.51 -20.43 1.91
CA LYS A 41 -4.12 -20.36 1.45
C LYS A 41 -4.04 -20.12 -0.07
N GLN A 42 -4.84 -20.82 -0.87
CA GLN A 42 -4.89 -20.64 -2.32
C GLN A 42 -5.33 -19.21 -2.69
N LYS A 43 -6.33 -18.67 -2.00
CA LYS A 43 -6.78 -17.28 -2.19
C LYS A 43 -5.71 -16.27 -1.79
N ALA A 44 -5.04 -16.46 -0.65
CA ALA A 44 -3.93 -15.63 -0.21
C ALA A 44 -2.80 -15.60 -1.25
N MET A 45 -2.42 -16.76 -1.77
CA MET A 45 -1.39 -16.89 -2.81
C MET A 45 -1.78 -16.15 -4.10
N ARG A 46 -3.05 -16.23 -4.51
CA ARG A 46 -3.56 -15.50 -5.67
C ARG A 46 -3.53 -13.99 -5.43
N LYS A 47 -3.97 -13.54 -4.26
CA LYS A 47 -3.96 -12.13 -3.88
C LYS A 47 -2.55 -11.55 -3.87
N LEU A 48 -1.57 -12.30 -3.34
CA LEU A 48 -0.15 -11.93 -3.38
C LEU A 48 0.38 -11.85 -4.82
N ALA A 49 0.02 -12.82 -5.67
CA ALA A 49 0.50 -12.89 -7.06
C ALA A 49 -0.06 -11.76 -7.95
N THR A 50 -1.24 -11.23 -7.63
CA THR A 50 -1.91 -10.15 -8.38
C THR A 50 -1.71 -8.76 -7.78
N MET A 51 -0.98 -8.67 -6.66
CA MET A 51 -0.67 -7.40 -6.01
C MET A 51 0.14 -6.50 -6.93
N GLN A 52 -0.33 -5.26 -7.11
CA GLN A 52 0.42 -4.25 -7.84
C GLN A 52 1.40 -3.51 -6.92
N VAL A 53 2.54 -3.13 -7.48
CA VAL A 53 3.63 -2.47 -6.76
C VAL A 53 3.88 -1.11 -7.40
N LYS A 54 3.59 -0.05 -6.64
CA LYS A 54 3.71 1.35 -7.08
C LYS A 54 4.84 2.01 -6.30
N MET A 55 5.99 2.23 -6.95
CA MET A 55 7.21 2.77 -6.33
C MET A 55 7.63 4.11 -6.93
N GLY A 56 7.90 5.07 -6.03
CA GLY A 56 8.48 6.37 -6.38
C GLY A 56 7.45 7.36 -6.92
N TYR A 57 7.07 7.22 -8.16
CA TYR A 57 6.17 8.14 -8.87
C TYR A 57 5.42 7.40 -9.99
N PRO A 58 4.21 7.88 -10.35
CA PRO A 58 3.43 7.29 -11.43
C PRO A 58 4.07 7.60 -12.79
N GLU A 59 3.92 6.70 -13.76
CA GLU A 59 4.36 6.93 -15.14
C GLU A 59 3.50 7.99 -15.86
N ARG A 60 2.23 8.09 -15.44
CA ARG A 60 1.29 9.10 -15.92
C ARG A 60 0.68 9.80 -14.73
N LEU A 61 0.54 11.12 -14.81
CA LEU A 61 -0.21 11.89 -13.85
C LEU A 61 -1.67 11.44 -13.85
N PHE A 62 -2.33 11.65 -12.73
CA PHE A 62 -3.74 11.34 -12.60
C PHE A 62 -4.55 12.23 -13.58
N SER A 63 -5.36 11.59 -14.41
CA SER A 63 -6.10 12.26 -15.49
C SER A 63 -7.10 13.32 -15.02
N LEU A 64 -7.45 13.35 -13.73
CA LEU A 64 -8.20 14.45 -13.13
C LEU A 64 -7.54 15.80 -13.42
N TYR A 65 -6.21 15.89 -13.36
CA TYR A 65 -5.48 17.15 -13.58
C TYR A 65 -5.67 17.72 -14.98
N ASP A 66 -5.96 16.89 -15.97
CA ASP A 66 -6.24 17.32 -17.35
C ASP A 66 -7.63 18.00 -17.48
N HIS A 67 -8.48 17.85 -16.45
CA HIS A 67 -9.84 18.37 -16.40
C HIS A 67 -10.01 19.56 -15.44
N LEU A 68 -8.96 19.95 -14.74
CA LEU A 68 -9.00 21.06 -13.78
C LEU A 68 -8.53 22.36 -14.46
N SER A 69 -9.34 23.40 -14.36
CA SER A 69 -9.00 24.72 -14.85
C SER A 69 -9.66 25.81 -14.01
N VAL A 70 -8.98 26.95 -13.92
CA VAL A 70 -9.49 28.20 -13.36
C VAL A 70 -9.16 29.34 -14.29
N ASP A 71 -9.94 30.40 -14.30
CA ASP A 71 -9.66 31.59 -15.08
C ASP A 71 -8.76 32.54 -14.28
N ALA A 72 -7.96 33.34 -15.00
CA ALA A 72 -7.02 34.26 -14.35
C ALA A 72 -7.71 35.33 -13.47
N ASP A 73 -8.95 35.66 -13.79
CA ASP A 73 -9.76 36.67 -13.11
C ASP A 73 -10.66 36.11 -12.02
N ASP A 74 -10.60 34.78 -11.76
CA ASP A 74 -11.38 34.14 -10.69
C ASP A 74 -10.84 34.61 -9.32
N ASP A 75 -11.75 35.05 -8.45
CA ASP A 75 -11.42 35.14 -7.04
C ASP A 75 -11.22 33.75 -6.41
N LEU A 76 -10.65 33.72 -5.21
CA LEU A 76 -10.32 32.47 -4.53
C LEU A 76 -11.57 31.56 -4.35
N LEU A 77 -12.71 32.14 -3.97
CA LEU A 77 -13.94 31.34 -3.75
C LEU A 77 -14.46 30.76 -5.06
N THR A 78 -14.50 31.56 -6.12
CA THR A 78 -14.90 31.12 -7.45
C THR A 78 -13.98 30.01 -7.97
N ALA A 79 -12.66 30.16 -7.83
CA ALA A 79 -11.70 29.14 -8.21
C ALA A 79 -11.91 27.83 -7.46
N ILE A 80 -12.11 27.87 -6.11
CA ILE A 80 -12.38 26.68 -5.31
C ILE A 80 -13.67 25.98 -5.74
N LEU A 81 -14.73 26.73 -5.96
CA LEU A 81 -16.02 26.15 -6.39
C LEU A 81 -15.94 25.52 -7.78
N LYS A 82 -15.23 26.14 -8.73
CA LYS A 82 -14.96 25.58 -10.06
C LYS A 82 -14.18 24.26 -9.96
N LEU A 83 -13.07 24.25 -9.23
CA LEU A 83 -12.25 23.03 -9.04
C LEU A 83 -13.04 21.92 -8.36
N SER A 84 -13.85 22.26 -7.35
CA SER A 84 -14.70 21.28 -6.67
C SER A 84 -15.75 20.68 -7.61
N ALA A 85 -16.42 21.51 -8.41
CA ALA A 85 -17.41 21.06 -9.38
C ALA A 85 -16.79 20.17 -10.48
N GLN A 86 -15.62 20.55 -11.01
CA GLN A 86 -14.90 19.75 -12.01
C GLN A 86 -14.43 18.42 -11.42
N THR A 87 -13.93 18.41 -10.19
CA THR A 87 -13.53 17.19 -9.47
C THR A 87 -14.73 16.27 -9.26
N GLN A 88 -15.86 16.79 -8.81
CA GLN A 88 -17.08 15.98 -8.65
C GLN A 88 -17.57 15.42 -9.99
N ALA A 89 -17.61 16.24 -11.02
CA ALA A 89 -18.00 15.79 -12.37
C ALA A 89 -17.10 14.69 -12.90
N PHE A 90 -15.80 14.77 -12.64
CA PHE A 90 -14.86 13.71 -12.99
C PHE A 90 -15.20 12.40 -12.25
N TRP A 91 -15.42 12.45 -10.94
CA TRP A 91 -15.75 11.25 -10.15
C TRP A 91 -17.10 10.65 -10.53
N PHE A 92 -18.11 11.46 -10.82
CA PHE A 92 -19.40 10.94 -11.31
C PHE A 92 -19.27 10.19 -12.63
N LYS A 93 -18.38 10.61 -13.52
CA LYS A 93 -18.11 9.89 -14.79
C LYS A 93 -17.43 8.55 -14.57
N GLN A 94 -16.77 8.31 -13.42
CA GLN A 94 -16.16 7.03 -13.10
C GLN A 94 -17.19 5.99 -12.59
N VAL A 95 -18.39 6.42 -12.20
CA VAL A 95 -19.44 5.50 -11.72
C VAL A 95 -19.81 4.52 -12.84
N GLY A 96 -19.74 3.24 -12.57
CA GLY A 96 -20.01 2.17 -13.53
C GLY A 96 -18.84 1.88 -14.50
N GLN A 97 -17.72 2.57 -14.37
CA GLN A 97 -16.50 2.25 -15.13
C GLN A 97 -15.63 1.24 -14.38
N PRO A 98 -14.84 0.42 -15.09
CA PRO A 98 -13.84 -0.44 -14.46
C PRO A 98 -12.85 0.39 -13.63
N VAL A 99 -12.41 -0.16 -12.49
CA VAL A 99 -11.41 0.49 -11.63
C VAL A 99 -10.06 0.57 -12.36
N ASP A 100 -9.52 1.78 -12.50
CA ASP A 100 -8.14 1.96 -12.96
C ASP A 100 -7.17 1.62 -11.82
N ARG A 101 -6.63 0.42 -11.87
CA ARG A 101 -5.67 -0.06 -10.87
C ARG A 101 -4.30 0.65 -10.96
N ASN A 102 -4.00 1.36 -12.06
CA ASN A 102 -2.74 2.11 -12.20
C ASN A 102 -2.80 3.49 -11.54
N GLN A 103 -3.98 3.96 -11.20
CA GLN A 103 -4.17 5.24 -10.53
C GLN A 103 -3.52 5.23 -9.14
N TRP A 104 -2.69 6.23 -8.88
CA TRP A 104 -2.09 6.44 -7.56
C TRP A 104 -3.07 7.16 -6.62
N ASN A 105 -3.07 6.73 -5.36
CA ASN A 105 -3.87 7.32 -4.30
C ASN A 105 -3.11 8.36 -3.46
N MET A 106 -1.80 8.47 -3.68
CA MET A 106 -0.92 9.40 -2.96
C MET A 106 -0.04 10.20 -3.92
N PRO A 107 0.22 11.49 -3.64
CA PRO A 107 1.16 12.30 -4.42
C PRO A 107 2.61 11.85 -4.16
N GLY A 108 3.48 11.99 -5.17
CA GLY A 108 4.85 11.49 -5.13
C GLY A 108 5.76 12.12 -4.06
N HIS A 109 5.43 13.29 -3.53
CA HIS A 109 6.21 13.98 -2.48
C HIS A 109 5.84 13.55 -1.05
N LEU A 110 4.77 12.79 -0.87
CA LEU A 110 4.30 12.40 0.45
C LEU A 110 5.26 11.40 1.10
N VAL A 111 5.62 11.65 2.37
CA VAL A 111 6.38 10.72 3.21
C VAL A 111 5.40 9.78 3.88
N ASN A 112 4.98 8.76 3.14
CA ASN A 112 4.02 7.74 3.60
C ASN A 112 4.12 6.49 2.72
N ALA A 113 3.44 5.43 3.14
CA ALA A 113 3.20 4.22 2.36
C ALA A 113 1.77 3.76 2.60
N SER A 114 1.20 2.95 1.72
CA SER A 114 -0.14 2.37 1.93
C SER A 114 -0.37 1.11 1.12
N TYR A 115 -1.23 0.25 1.65
CA TYR A 115 -1.94 -0.78 0.92
C TYR A 115 -3.37 -0.30 0.60
N ASP A 116 -3.79 -0.43 -0.65
CA ASP A 116 -5.17 -0.15 -1.09
C ASP A 116 -5.91 -1.47 -1.37
N PRO A 117 -6.87 -1.88 -0.54
CA PRO A 117 -7.61 -3.11 -0.73
C PRO A 117 -8.52 -3.11 -1.96
N LEU A 118 -8.98 -1.92 -2.42
CA LEU A 118 -9.84 -1.79 -3.59
C LEU A 118 -9.09 -2.01 -4.91
N LYS A 119 -7.77 -1.86 -4.88
CA LYS A 119 -6.90 -2.05 -6.04
C LYS A 119 -5.93 -3.23 -5.86
N ASN A 120 -5.85 -3.79 -4.65
CA ASN A 120 -4.86 -4.78 -4.25
C ASN A 120 -3.45 -4.32 -4.64
N ASP A 121 -3.06 -3.13 -4.18
CA ASP A 121 -1.76 -2.55 -4.46
C ASP A 121 -1.07 -1.99 -3.21
N ILE A 122 0.26 -1.92 -3.27
CA ILE A 122 1.08 -1.16 -2.33
C ILE A 122 1.67 0.04 -3.04
N THR A 123 1.60 1.21 -2.40
CA THR A 123 2.11 2.47 -2.94
C THR A 123 3.15 3.08 -2.00
N PHE A 124 4.34 3.37 -2.55
CA PHE A 124 5.48 4.01 -1.88
C PHE A 124 5.92 5.23 -2.67
N PRO A 125 5.44 6.44 -2.34
CA PRO A 125 5.87 7.68 -3.00
C PRO A 125 7.38 7.94 -2.85
N ALA A 126 7.96 8.71 -3.76
CA ALA A 126 9.38 9.09 -3.71
C ALA A 126 9.77 9.80 -2.40
N GLY A 127 8.81 10.48 -1.76
CA GLY A 127 9.01 11.17 -0.49
C GLY A 127 9.50 10.27 0.64
N ILE A 128 9.10 8.99 0.69
CA ILE A 128 9.59 8.04 1.72
C ILE A 128 10.89 7.34 1.32
N LEU A 129 11.27 7.37 0.03
CA LEU A 129 12.46 6.70 -0.49
C LEU A 129 13.74 7.54 -0.29
N GLN A 130 13.94 8.06 0.91
CA GLN A 130 15.06 8.90 1.33
C GLN A 130 15.34 8.75 2.82
N PRO A 131 16.49 9.20 3.33
CA PRO A 131 16.75 9.19 4.78
C PRO A 131 15.64 9.89 5.58
N PRO A 132 15.24 9.37 6.76
CA PRO A 132 15.86 8.25 7.49
C PRO A 132 15.31 6.85 7.13
N TYR A 133 14.53 6.69 6.07
CA TYR A 133 13.88 5.42 5.71
C TYR A 133 14.69 4.60 4.71
N TYR A 134 15.35 5.25 3.75
CA TYR A 134 16.06 4.61 2.66
C TYR A 134 17.26 5.43 2.17
N SER A 135 18.31 4.76 1.72
CA SER A 135 19.41 5.39 0.96
C SER A 135 20.15 4.38 0.08
N LEU A 136 20.48 4.79 -1.15
CA LEU A 136 21.38 4.01 -2.03
C LEU A 136 22.79 3.84 -1.45
N LYS A 137 23.16 4.68 -0.47
CA LYS A 137 24.49 4.62 0.21
C LYS A 137 24.50 3.66 1.40
N TRP A 138 23.35 3.19 1.82
CA TRP A 138 23.22 2.28 2.95
C TRP A 138 23.39 0.83 2.53
N THR A 139 23.75 0.00 3.47
CA THR A 139 23.81 -1.44 3.28
C THR A 139 22.42 -2.02 3.02
N ARG A 140 22.37 -3.20 2.46
CA ARG A 140 21.11 -3.93 2.25
C ARG A 140 20.37 -4.16 3.58
N ALA A 141 21.10 -4.46 4.65
CA ALA A 141 20.50 -4.70 5.97
C ALA A 141 19.84 -3.43 6.55
N GLU A 142 20.48 -2.26 6.43
CA GLU A 142 19.93 -0.99 6.85
C GLU A 142 18.65 -0.65 6.07
N ASN A 143 18.68 -0.81 4.74
CA ASN A 143 17.50 -0.56 3.90
C ASN A 143 16.35 -1.56 4.17
N LEU A 144 16.67 -2.82 4.50
CA LEU A 144 15.66 -3.80 4.91
C LEU A 144 15.05 -3.47 6.28
N GLY A 145 15.86 -2.98 7.23
CA GLY A 145 15.38 -2.54 8.54
C GLY A 145 14.54 -1.26 8.47
N GLY A 146 14.84 -0.36 7.52
CA GLY A 146 14.05 0.85 7.24
C GLY A 146 12.85 0.56 6.33
N THR A 147 13.01 0.88 5.05
CA THR A 147 11.94 0.73 4.04
C THR A 147 11.45 -0.71 3.88
N GLY A 148 12.32 -1.72 4.01
CA GLY A 148 11.92 -3.12 3.89
C GLY A 148 10.91 -3.55 4.95
N ALA A 149 11.05 -3.10 6.19
CA ALA A 149 10.09 -3.34 7.27
C ALA A 149 8.72 -2.72 6.92
N THR A 150 8.70 -1.48 6.41
CA THR A 150 7.48 -0.81 5.96
C THR A 150 6.84 -1.55 4.78
N ILE A 151 7.62 -2.02 3.81
CA ILE A 151 7.11 -2.84 2.69
C ILE A 151 6.43 -4.11 3.22
N GLY A 152 7.06 -4.81 4.16
CA GLY A 152 6.46 -5.98 4.82
C GLY A 152 5.14 -5.63 5.52
N HIS A 153 5.10 -4.50 6.22
CA HIS A 153 3.89 -3.99 6.87
C HIS A 153 2.75 -3.77 5.85
N GLU A 154 2.99 -3.03 4.76
CA GLU A 154 1.95 -2.78 3.75
C GLU A 154 1.46 -4.06 3.06
N ILE A 155 2.37 -4.99 2.76
CA ILE A 155 1.97 -6.30 2.21
C ILE A 155 1.10 -7.06 3.22
N SER A 156 1.37 -6.97 4.53
CA SER A 156 0.60 -7.68 5.56
C SER A 156 -0.86 -7.23 5.61
N HIS A 157 -1.15 -5.96 5.29
CA HIS A 157 -2.51 -5.45 5.23
C HIS A 157 -3.41 -6.16 4.22
N SER A 158 -2.84 -6.82 3.20
CA SER A 158 -3.65 -7.62 2.27
C SER A 158 -4.24 -8.89 2.93
N PHE A 159 -3.69 -9.31 4.07
CA PHE A 159 -4.01 -10.54 4.78
C PHE A 159 -4.55 -10.32 6.19
N ASP A 160 -4.68 -9.08 6.66
CA ASP A 160 -5.26 -8.76 7.95
C ASP A 160 -6.80 -8.87 7.95
N ASN A 161 -7.43 -8.53 9.07
CA ASN A 161 -8.88 -8.56 9.22
C ASN A 161 -9.63 -7.64 8.25
N ASN A 162 -9.02 -6.56 7.77
CA ASN A 162 -9.61 -5.68 6.76
C ASN A 162 -9.33 -6.22 5.35
N GLY A 163 -8.07 -6.62 5.07
CA GLY A 163 -7.69 -7.22 3.79
C GLY A 163 -8.44 -8.51 3.47
N ALA A 164 -8.84 -9.26 4.50
CA ALA A 164 -9.67 -10.46 4.36
C ALA A 164 -11.04 -10.19 3.73
N LEU A 165 -11.55 -8.94 3.82
CA LEU A 165 -12.85 -8.56 3.28
C LEU A 165 -12.82 -8.28 1.77
N TYR A 166 -11.65 -8.15 1.16
CA TYR A 166 -11.50 -7.79 -0.26
C TYR A 166 -10.72 -8.88 -1.00
N ASP A 167 -11.28 -9.31 -2.13
CA ASP A 167 -10.62 -10.28 -3.00
C ASP A 167 -9.42 -9.69 -3.78
N GLU A 168 -8.81 -10.49 -4.63
CA GLU A 168 -7.66 -10.11 -5.45
C GLU A 168 -7.97 -9.02 -6.51
N TYR A 169 -9.24 -8.71 -6.74
CA TYR A 169 -9.71 -7.68 -7.68
C TYR A 169 -10.21 -6.43 -6.98
N GLY A 170 -10.25 -6.42 -5.64
CA GLY A 170 -10.76 -5.31 -4.83
C GLY A 170 -12.27 -5.32 -4.60
N ASN A 171 -12.94 -6.43 -4.95
CA ASN A 171 -14.36 -6.57 -4.63
C ASN A 171 -14.54 -6.88 -3.15
N LEU A 172 -15.58 -6.33 -2.54
CA LEU A 172 -15.97 -6.64 -1.16
C LEU A 172 -16.50 -8.08 -1.11
N HIS A 173 -15.59 -9.00 -0.87
CA HIS A 173 -15.84 -10.43 -0.81
C HIS A 173 -14.92 -11.08 0.22
N ASN A 174 -15.47 -11.41 1.39
CA ASN A 174 -14.70 -12.12 2.41
C ASN A 174 -14.28 -13.50 1.90
N TRP A 175 -12.96 -13.69 1.80
CA TRP A 175 -12.36 -14.92 1.27
C TRP A 175 -11.83 -15.85 2.35
N TRP A 176 -11.90 -15.46 3.63
CA TRP A 176 -11.52 -16.29 4.75
C TRP A 176 -12.65 -17.24 5.17
N THR A 177 -12.30 -18.46 5.60
CA THR A 177 -13.26 -19.33 6.26
C THR A 177 -13.49 -18.88 7.71
N PRO A 178 -14.65 -19.20 8.31
CA PRO A 178 -14.87 -18.88 9.74
C PRO A 178 -13.81 -19.48 10.66
N ALA A 179 -13.30 -20.68 10.34
CA ALA A 179 -12.26 -21.35 11.12
C ALA A 179 -10.91 -20.60 11.03
N ASP A 180 -10.52 -20.14 9.83
CA ASP A 180 -9.30 -19.35 9.64
C ASP A 180 -9.39 -17.99 10.37
N LYS A 181 -10.57 -17.35 10.32
CA LYS A 181 -10.82 -16.11 11.07
C LYS A 181 -10.66 -16.32 12.57
N GLN A 182 -11.23 -17.40 13.10
CA GLN A 182 -11.09 -17.74 14.51
C GLN A 182 -9.64 -18.02 14.92
N ALA A 183 -8.88 -18.74 14.09
CA ALA A 183 -7.46 -18.99 14.34
C ALA A 183 -6.65 -17.68 14.32
N PHE A 184 -6.91 -16.78 13.38
CA PHE A 184 -6.29 -15.46 13.33
C PHE A 184 -6.59 -14.64 14.58
N ASP A 185 -7.87 -14.58 15.01
CA ASP A 185 -8.27 -13.84 16.20
C ASP A 185 -7.60 -14.37 17.49
N GLN A 186 -7.34 -15.68 17.57
CA GLN A 186 -6.59 -16.26 18.69
C GLN A 186 -5.12 -15.81 18.67
N LEU A 187 -4.48 -15.77 17.49
CA LEU A 187 -3.11 -15.26 17.34
C LEU A 187 -3.01 -13.78 17.73
N VAL A 188 -3.95 -12.96 17.24
CA VAL A 188 -4.01 -11.52 17.58
C VAL A 188 -4.16 -11.32 19.09
N LYS A 189 -5.04 -12.09 19.76
CA LYS A 189 -5.19 -12.02 21.22
C LYS A 189 -3.90 -12.40 21.95
N ALA A 190 -3.18 -13.43 21.50
CA ALA A 190 -1.92 -13.83 22.09
C ALA A 190 -0.86 -12.72 22.00
N VAL A 191 -0.71 -12.08 20.82
CA VAL A 191 0.22 -10.96 20.63
C VAL A 191 -0.18 -9.75 21.45
N SER A 192 -1.46 -9.37 21.46
CA SER A 192 -1.98 -8.27 22.27
C SER A 192 -1.71 -8.48 23.77
N TYR A 193 -1.91 -9.69 24.26
CA TYR A 193 -1.65 -10.01 25.67
C TYR A 193 -0.16 -9.90 26.03
N THR A 194 0.72 -10.42 25.18
CA THR A 194 2.17 -10.47 25.47
C THR A 194 2.90 -9.15 25.25
N HIS A 195 2.45 -8.31 24.32
CA HIS A 195 3.15 -7.08 23.95
C HIS A 195 2.49 -5.80 24.50
N LEU A 196 1.17 -5.66 24.39
CA LEU A 196 0.49 -4.44 24.83
C LEU A 196 0.29 -4.40 26.34
N ARG A 197 -0.14 -5.50 26.97
CA ARG A 197 -0.32 -5.55 28.44
C ARG A 197 1.00 -5.59 29.20
N ALA A 198 2.06 -6.17 28.66
CA ALA A 198 3.38 -6.13 29.26
C ALA A 198 3.95 -4.72 29.35
N HIS A 199 3.62 -3.83 28.40
CA HIS A 199 3.99 -2.42 28.45
C HIS A 199 3.15 -1.62 29.43
N GLU A 200 1.88 -1.93 29.62
CA GLU A 200 1.02 -1.25 30.62
C GLU A 200 1.44 -1.56 32.08
N THR A 201 1.94 -2.77 32.34
CA THR A 201 2.40 -3.15 33.70
C THR A 201 3.75 -2.53 34.06
N SER A 202 4.57 -2.12 33.12
CA SER A 202 5.85 -1.43 33.39
C SER A 202 5.70 0.07 33.65
N LEU A 203 4.55 0.66 33.45
CA LEU A 203 4.26 2.07 33.73
C LEU A 203 3.64 2.29 35.13
N HIS A 204 3.38 1.22 35.89
CA HIS A 204 2.83 1.27 37.25
C HIS A 204 3.83 0.79 38.34
N LEU A 205 5.10 0.69 37.98
CA LEU A 205 6.24 0.52 38.88
C LEU A 205 7.12 1.77 38.83
#